data_775f53abddb365468190724fc6e6457e
#
_entry.id   775f53abddb365468190724fc6e6457e
#
_cell.length_a   1.000
_cell.length_b   1.000
_cell.length_c   1.000
_cell.angle_alpha   90.00
_cell.angle_beta   90.00
_cell.angle_gamma   90.00
#
_symmetry.space_group_name_H-M   'P 1'
#
loop_
_entity.id
_entity.type
_entity.pdbx_description
1 polymer ?
#
loop_
_entity_poly.entity_id
_entity_poly.type
_entity_poly.pdbx_seq_one_letter_code
_entity_poly.pdbx_strand_id
1 'polypeptide(L)'
;MTVLGISGCTALLVAGFGIKDSISRIVNSQFGDIFKYQGIASLQKDLDENQKQAVLDEIDSLETISEALDVYQSNAVVYQGRDSTEVTLVVTSDSERFRDFVSLHPRTAPDEELRLKDSGVVVSEKMANDMNLHIGDTIELENEKQLRRNVEITGIAENYLNHYVYMNANAYKETYDLRAQSNAVFLKLNEAAANAEQLSGQQLLKNEDISSLSFYTGIKDNFNNMIRSLNYIVLVLIISAGMLAFVVLYNLTNVNISERLREIATLKVLGFYNKEVNTYVYKENIILTLLGSLLGLALGKVLHLTIMVVVELDNIMFGRIVLPQSYVISVVITMLFAVIVNQVMKRKLRAIPMVESLKSVE
;
A
#
# COMPACT_ATOMS: atom_id res chain seq x y z
N MET A 1 7.49 -13.26 -30.49
CA MET A 1 8.63 -13.26 -29.54
C MET A 1 8.95 -11.85 -29.01
N THR A 2 9.14 -10.83 -29.87
CA THR A 2 9.48 -9.44 -29.45
C THR A 2 8.47 -8.85 -28.47
N VAL A 3 7.17 -8.90 -28.82
CA VAL A 3 6.08 -8.37 -28.00
C VAL A 3 6.05 -9.02 -26.61
N LEU A 4 6.23 -10.36 -26.53
CA LEU A 4 6.26 -11.08 -25.26
C LEU A 4 7.48 -10.70 -24.39
N GLY A 5 8.66 -10.57 -24.98
CA GLY A 5 9.85 -10.14 -24.25
C GLY A 5 9.72 -8.74 -23.68
N ILE A 6 9.22 -7.80 -24.48
CA ILE A 6 8.98 -6.40 -24.06
C ILE A 6 7.87 -6.33 -23.00
N SER A 7 6.80 -7.13 -23.18
CA SER A 7 5.72 -7.18 -22.18
C SER A 7 6.20 -7.66 -20.82
N GLY A 8 7.12 -8.65 -20.79
CA GLY A 8 7.75 -9.10 -19.54
C GLY A 8 8.55 -7.98 -18.85
N CYS A 9 9.34 -7.22 -19.61
CA CYS A 9 10.10 -6.09 -19.06
C CYS A 9 9.17 -5.00 -18.47
N THR A 10 8.13 -4.61 -19.22
CA THR A 10 7.16 -3.63 -18.76
C THR A 10 6.37 -4.15 -17.55
N ALA A 11 6.02 -5.44 -17.54
CA ALA A 11 5.33 -6.07 -16.42
C ALA A 11 6.15 -6.03 -15.12
N LEU A 12 7.46 -6.29 -15.19
CA LEU A 12 8.36 -6.18 -14.04
C LEU A 12 8.43 -4.74 -13.50
N LEU A 13 8.48 -3.74 -14.39
CA LEU A 13 8.48 -2.34 -13.99
C LEU A 13 7.17 -1.95 -13.29
N VAL A 14 6.03 -2.33 -13.88
CA VAL A 14 4.71 -2.06 -13.27
C VAL A 14 4.57 -2.75 -11.92
N ALA A 15 5.02 -4.00 -11.80
CA ALA A 15 5.00 -4.72 -10.52
C ALA A 15 5.89 -4.03 -9.47
N GLY A 16 7.11 -3.63 -9.84
CA GLY A 16 8.03 -2.95 -8.94
C GLY A 16 7.50 -1.60 -8.43
N PHE A 17 7.01 -0.75 -9.33
CA PHE A 17 6.37 0.52 -8.96
C PHE A 17 5.08 0.28 -8.18
N GLY A 18 4.28 -0.71 -8.56
CA GLY A 18 3.04 -1.08 -7.86
C GLY A 18 3.26 -1.51 -6.42
N ILE A 19 4.32 -2.28 -6.13
CA ILE A 19 4.70 -2.65 -4.76
C ILE A 19 5.00 -1.40 -3.94
N LYS A 20 5.79 -0.47 -4.48
CA LYS A 20 6.10 0.80 -3.82
C LYS A 20 4.83 1.61 -3.54
N ASP A 21 3.96 1.76 -4.53
CA ASP A 21 2.70 2.52 -4.42
C ASP A 21 1.81 1.93 -3.32
N SER A 22 1.66 0.60 -3.33
CA SER A 22 0.82 -0.14 -2.37
C SER A 22 1.30 0.03 -0.94
N ILE A 23 2.61 -0.07 -0.70
CA ILE A 23 3.17 0.08 0.66
C ILE A 23 3.14 1.54 1.12
N SER A 24 3.43 2.49 0.22
CA SER A 24 3.34 3.92 0.55
C SER A 24 1.93 4.34 0.94
N ARG A 25 0.92 3.71 0.34
CA ARG A 25 -0.48 4.01 0.64
C ARG A 25 -0.90 3.55 2.04
N ILE A 26 -0.35 2.43 2.54
CA ILE A 26 -0.68 1.92 3.88
C ILE A 26 -0.51 3.03 4.93
N VAL A 27 0.65 3.68 4.93
CA VAL A 27 0.97 4.71 5.92
C VAL A 27 0.05 5.93 5.79
N ASN A 28 -0.18 6.37 4.55
CA ASN A 28 -0.99 7.56 4.32
C ASN A 28 -2.47 7.30 4.66
N SER A 29 -3.00 6.14 4.28
CA SER A 29 -4.38 5.80 4.59
C SER A 29 -4.57 5.50 6.08
N GLN A 30 -3.68 4.72 6.70
CA GLN A 30 -3.82 4.38 8.12
C GLN A 30 -3.72 5.60 9.04
N PHE A 31 -2.69 6.45 8.84
CA PHE A 31 -2.38 7.58 9.73
C PHE A 31 -2.76 8.95 9.15
N GLY A 32 -3.56 8.99 8.12
CA GLY A 32 -4.09 10.21 7.53
C GLY A 32 -5.60 10.15 7.33
N ASP A 33 -6.07 9.06 6.70
CA ASP A 33 -7.49 8.92 6.36
C ASP A 33 -8.29 8.23 7.48
N ILE A 34 -7.74 7.13 8.07
CA ILE A 34 -8.43 6.30 9.06
C ILE A 34 -8.20 6.82 10.48
N PHE A 35 -6.95 6.88 10.94
CA PHE A 35 -6.60 7.43 12.25
C PHE A 35 -6.31 8.91 12.12
N LYS A 36 -7.26 9.74 12.57
CA LYS A 36 -7.18 11.20 12.54
C LYS A 36 -6.54 11.78 13.80
N TYR A 37 -6.08 10.95 14.71
CA TYR A 37 -5.35 11.31 15.92
C TYR A 37 -3.87 10.95 15.77
N GLN A 38 -3.00 11.64 16.49
CA GLN A 38 -1.56 11.49 16.37
C GLN A 38 -0.91 10.72 17.53
N GLY A 39 -1.60 10.61 18.66
CA GLY A 39 -1.05 9.96 19.85
C GLY A 39 -2.07 9.19 20.65
N ILE A 40 -1.58 8.26 21.46
CA ILE A 40 -2.35 7.52 22.45
C ILE A 40 -1.62 7.65 23.79
N ALA A 41 -2.30 8.17 24.79
CA ALA A 41 -1.89 8.09 26.19
C ALA A 41 -2.61 6.91 26.84
N SER A 42 -1.86 5.92 27.34
CA SER A 42 -2.41 4.82 28.12
C SER A 42 -2.38 5.19 29.59
N LEU A 43 -3.48 5.00 30.28
CA LEU A 43 -3.59 5.28 31.71
C LEU A 43 -3.08 4.12 32.56
N GLN A 44 -2.70 4.41 33.80
CA GLN A 44 -2.40 3.38 34.77
C GLN A 44 -3.65 2.54 35.08
N LYS A 45 -3.42 1.29 35.47
CA LYS A 45 -4.52 0.42 35.93
C LYS A 45 -5.06 0.92 37.27
N ASP A 46 -6.35 0.71 37.45
CA ASP A 46 -7.04 0.94 38.75
C ASP A 46 -7.14 2.42 39.19
N LEU A 47 -7.05 3.36 38.22
CA LEU A 47 -7.36 4.76 38.52
C LEU A 47 -8.86 4.92 38.87
N ASP A 48 -9.12 5.75 39.87
CA ASP A 48 -10.49 6.15 40.15
C ASP A 48 -11.00 7.21 39.16
N GLU A 49 -12.30 7.48 39.15
CA GLU A 49 -12.90 8.44 38.22
C GLU A 49 -12.38 9.87 38.41
N ASN A 50 -11.97 10.27 39.66
CA ASN A 50 -11.42 11.58 39.91
C ASN A 50 -10.00 11.72 39.33
N GLN A 51 -9.19 10.67 39.46
CA GLN A 51 -7.84 10.61 38.89
C GLN A 51 -7.92 10.66 37.35
N LYS A 52 -8.81 9.88 36.73
CA LYS A 52 -9.03 9.93 35.30
C LYS A 52 -9.44 11.31 34.84
N GLN A 53 -10.39 11.94 35.53
CA GLN A 53 -10.83 13.29 35.20
C GLN A 53 -9.67 14.29 35.31
N ALA A 54 -8.83 14.17 36.35
CA ALA A 54 -7.66 15.03 36.51
C ALA A 54 -6.67 14.88 35.35
N VAL A 55 -6.44 13.65 34.86
CA VAL A 55 -5.61 13.43 33.65
C VAL A 55 -6.24 14.04 32.42
N LEU A 56 -7.56 13.90 32.23
CA LEU A 56 -8.27 14.50 31.08
C LEU A 56 -8.21 16.03 31.15
N ASP A 57 -8.42 16.61 32.32
CA ASP A 57 -8.34 18.08 32.53
C ASP A 57 -6.91 18.59 32.26
N GLU A 58 -5.87 17.83 32.67
CA GLU A 58 -4.49 18.16 32.34
C GLU A 58 -4.25 18.12 30.82
N ILE A 59 -4.68 17.05 30.14
CA ILE A 59 -4.56 16.90 28.68
C ILE A 59 -5.25 18.07 27.96
N ASP A 60 -6.47 18.40 28.36
CA ASP A 60 -7.26 19.50 27.75
C ASP A 60 -6.66 20.89 28.04
N SER A 61 -5.85 21.04 29.08
CA SER A 61 -5.16 22.28 29.40
C SER A 61 -3.93 22.55 28.52
N LEU A 62 -3.45 21.56 27.75
CA LEU A 62 -2.24 21.68 26.95
C LEU A 62 -2.54 22.36 25.61
N GLU A 63 -1.94 23.51 25.34
CA GLU A 63 -2.06 24.22 24.06
C GLU A 63 -1.56 23.40 22.86
N THR A 64 -0.74 22.37 23.12
CA THR A 64 -0.20 21.46 22.11
C THR A 64 -1.17 20.36 21.69
N ILE A 65 -2.28 20.19 22.42
CA ILE A 65 -3.35 19.23 22.12
C ILE A 65 -4.58 20.01 21.69
N SER A 66 -5.16 19.67 20.55
CA SER A 66 -6.37 20.31 20.05
C SER A 66 -7.64 19.63 20.54
N GLU A 67 -7.62 18.31 20.62
CA GLU A 67 -8.75 17.49 21.04
C GLU A 67 -8.26 16.21 21.69
N ALA A 68 -9.01 15.68 22.65
CA ALA A 68 -8.77 14.41 23.30
C ALA A 68 -10.06 13.60 23.40
N LEU A 69 -9.95 12.26 23.29
CA LEU A 69 -11.07 11.34 23.44
C LEU A 69 -10.66 10.16 24.29
N ASP A 70 -11.33 9.95 25.39
CA ASP A 70 -11.16 8.78 26.23
C ASP A 70 -11.83 7.53 25.63
N VAL A 71 -11.11 6.41 25.65
CA VAL A 71 -11.58 5.13 25.13
C VAL A 71 -11.14 3.99 26.04
N TYR A 72 -11.85 2.89 25.98
CA TYR A 72 -11.35 1.63 26.52
C TYR A 72 -10.68 0.87 25.38
N GLN A 73 -9.43 0.47 25.59
CA GLN A 73 -8.65 -0.33 24.66
C GLN A 73 -8.06 -1.55 25.34
N SER A 74 -8.27 -2.74 24.78
CA SER A 74 -7.70 -3.98 25.31
C SER A 74 -7.35 -4.95 24.20
N ASN A 75 -6.49 -5.92 24.51
CA ASN A 75 -6.32 -7.07 23.65
C ASN A 75 -7.52 -8.00 23.82
N ALA A 76 -7.98 -8.56 22.71
CA ALA A 76 -9.06 -9.52 22.65
C ALA A 76 -8.74 -10.60 21.61
N VAL A 77 -9.49 -11.67 21.60
CA VAL A 77 -9.35 -12.75 20.62
C VAL A 77 -10.69 -13.00 19.97
N VAL A 78 -10.71 -12.99 18.65
CA VAL A 78 -11.86 -13.39 17.85
C VAL A 78 -11.71 -14.85 17.46
N TYR A 79 -12.77 -15.63 17.64
CA TYR A 79 -12.85 -17.03 17.23
C TYR A 79 -13.94 -17.22 16.21
N GLN A 80 -13.65 -18.02 15.18
CA GLN A 80 -14.60 -18.49 14.16
C GLN A 80 -14.35 -19.97 13.89
N GLY A 81 -15.14 -20.84 14.48
CA GLY A 81 -14.93 -22.28 14.38
C GLY A 81 -13.63 -22.75 15.03
N ARG A 82 -12.62 -23.09 14.21
CA ARG A 82 -11.28 -23.51 14.69
C ARG A 82 -10.24 -22.42 14.58
N ASP A 83 -10.55 -21.35 13.85
CA ASP A 83 -9.64 -20.26 13.61
C ASP A 83 -9.75 -19.20 14.72
N SER A 84 -8.64 -18.58 15.07
CA SER A 84 -8.61 -17.51 16.04
C SER A 84 -7.59 -16.45 15.63
N THR A 85 -7.90 -15.20 15.97
CA THR A 85 -7.04 -14.05 15.64
C THR A 85 -7.05 -13.09 16.81
N GLU A 86 -5.85 -12.60 17.18
CA GLU A 86 -5.70 -11.53 18.17
C GLU A 86 -6.12 -10.20 17.55
N VAL A 87 -6.86 -9.41 18.32
CA VAL A 87 -7.39 -8.13 17.89
C VAL A 87 -7.22 -7.07 18.98
N THR A 88 -7.18 -5.83 18.59
CA THR A 88 -7.36 -4.70 19.50
C THR A 88 -8.83 -4.34 19.57
N LEU A 89 -9.44 -4.55 20.72
CA LEU A 89 -10.80 -4.12 21.02
C LEU A 89 -10.77 -2.66 21.46
N VAL A 90 -11.53 -1.82 20.77
CA VAL A 90 -11.69 -0.40 21.10
C VAL A 90 -13.16 -0.14 21.39
N VAL A 91 -13.44 0.39 22.56
CA VAL A 91 -14.80 0.74 22.99
C VAL A 91 -14.86 2.23 23.31
N THR A 92 -15.82 2.91 22.75
CA THR A 92 -16.06 4.33 23.00
C THR A 92 -17.40 4.58 23.70
N SER A 93 -17.44 5.53 24.61
CA SER A 93 -18.67 6.02 25.22
C SER A 93 -19.38 7.08 24.37
N ASP A 94 -18.63 7.78 23.49
CA ASP A 94 -19.12 8.82 22.61
C ASP A 94 -18.88 8.44 21.14
N SER A 95 -19.84 7.76 20.53
CA SER A 95 -19.75 7.31 19.13
C SER A 95 -19.75 8.48 18.14
N GLU A 96 -20.32 9.63 18.47
CA GLU A 96 -20.32 10.79 17.57
C GLU A 96 -18.94 11.45 17.54
N ARG A 97 -18.32 11.71 18.69
CA ARG A 97 -16.96 12.24 18.75
C ARG A 97 -15.92 11.23 18.23
N PHE A 98 -16.15 9.93 18.40
CA PHE A 98 -15.24 8.89 17.93
C PHE A 98 -14.97 8.99 16.43
N ARG A 99 -15.94 9.39 15.61
CA ARG A 99 -15.82 9.56 14.16
C ARG A 99 -14.83 10.68 13.78
N ASP A 100 -14.62 11.64 14.64
CA ASP A 100 -13.62 12.68 14.44
C ASP A 100 -12.20 12.12 14.64
N PHE A 101 -12.05 11.06 15.42
CA PHE A 101 -10.76 10.42 15.71
C PHE A 101 -10.47 9.19 14.84
N VAL A 102 -11.51 8.39 14.52
CA VAL A 102 -11.37 7.19 13.70
C VAL A 102 -12.45 7.17 12.62
N SER A 103 -12.01 7.19 11.38
CA SER A 103 -12.92 7.11 10.23
C SER A 103 -13.20 5.64 9.92
N LEU A 104 -14.40 5.18 10.25
CA LEU A 104 -14.86 3.83 9.94
C LEU A 104 -15.65 3.86 8.63
N HIS A 105 -15.11 3.25 7.58
CA HIS A 105 -15.76 3.15 6.26
C HIS A 105 -15.32 1.88 5.53
N PRO A 106 -16.15 1.32 4.64
CA PRO A 106 -15.71 0.24 3.77
C PRO A 106 -14.71 0.77 2.73
N ARG A 107 -13.69 0.00 2.40
CA ARG A 107 -12.70 0.37 1.37
C ARG A 107 -13.33 0.55 -0.02
N THR A 108 -14.41 -0.18 -0.30
CA THR A 108 -15.14 -0.10 -1.59
C THR A 108 -16.07 1.11 -1.69
N ALA A 109 -16.39 1.73 -0.54
CA ALA A 109 -17.27 2.89 -0.45
C ALA A 109 -16.72 3.88 0.61
N PRO A 110 -15.62 4.62 0.30
CA PRO A 110 -14.96 5.50 1.27
C PRO A 110 -15.85 6.64 1.79
N ASP A 111 -16.88 7.01 1.03
CA ASP A 111 -17.84 8.04 1.40
C ASP A 111 -18.97 7.51 2.30
N GLU A 112 -19.06 6.19 2.50
CA GLU A 112 -20.05 5.55 3.36
C GLU A 112 -19.50 5.39 4.78
N GLU A 113 -20.02 6.15 5.71
CA GLU A 113 -19.60 6.11 7.10
C GLU A 113 -20.31 4.99 7.86
N LEU A 114 -19.54 4.11 8.50
CA LEU A 114 -20.05 3.07 9.38
C LEU A 114 -20.23 3.62 10.79
N ARG A 115 -21.44 3.48 11.33
CA ARG A 115 -21.79 3.93 12.69
C ARG A 115 -21.71 2.76 13.66
N LEU A 116 -21.12 3.00 14.82
CA LEU A 116 -21.17 2.05 15.92
C LEU A 116 -22.60 2.02 16.50
N LYS A 117 -23.22 0.85 16.45
CA LYS A 117 -24.58 0.63 16.95
C LYS A 117 -24.54 0.22 18.43
N ASP A 118 -25.68 0.30 19.10
CA ASP A 118 -25.80 -0.15 20.50
C ASP A 118 -25.69 -1.66 20.67
N SER A 119 -25.71 -2.42 19.58
CA SER A 119 -25.46 -3.86 19.54
C SER A 119 -24.55 -4.21 18.38
N GLY A 120 -23.71 -5.26 18.54
CA GLY A 120 -22.79 -5.73 17.54
C GLY A 120 -21.49 -4.94 17.45
N VAL A 121 -20.67 -5.27 16.45
CA VAL A 121 -19.31 -4.75 16.28
C VAL A 121 -19.01 -4.37 14.83
N VAL A 122 -18.08 -3.42 14.67
CA VAL A 122 -17.40 -3.16 13.39
C VAL A 122 -16.00 -3.78 13.45
N VAL A 123 -15.64 -4.57 12.45
CA VAL A 123 -14.39 -5.31 12.41
C VAL A 123 -13.50 -4.82 11.27
N SER A 124 -12.17 -5.01 11.39
CA SER A 124 -11.23 -4.68 10.33
C SER A 124 -11.37 -5.61 9.11
N GLU A 125 -11.27 -5.06 7.90
CA GLU A 125 -11.43 -5.77 6.62
C GLU A 125 -10.45 -6.94 6.49
N LYS A 126 -9.19 -6.77 6.90
CA LYS A 126 -8.18 -7.83 6.82
C LYS A 126 -8.61 -9.07 7.61
N MET A 127 -9.02 -8.88 8.88
CA MET A 127 -9.52 -9.98 9.72
C MET A 127 -10.77 -10.64 9.09
N ALA A 128 -11.70 -9.83 8.60
CA ALA A 128 -12.91 -10.36 7.97
C ALA A 128 -12.59 -11.22 6.74
N ASN A 129 -11.64 -10.80 5.91
CA ASN A 129 -11.20 -11.56 4.74
C ASN A 129 -10.48 -12.86 5.12
N ASP A 130 -9.58 -12.82 6.11
CA ASP A 130 -8.77 -13.99 6.52
C ASP A 130 -9.63 -15.06 7.16
N MET A 131 -10.65 -14.66 7.91
CA MET A 131 -11.60 -15.56 8.59
C MET A 131 -12.88 -15.81 7.78
N ASN A 132 -12.98 -15.27 6.54
CA ASN A 132 -14.15 -15.37 5.65
C ASN A 132 -15.46 -14.93 6.34
N LEU A 133 -15.41 -13.77 7.00
CA LEU A 133 -16.52 -13.17 7.74
C LEU A 133 -17.27 -12.14 6.89
N HIS A 134 -18.57 -12.05 7.11
CA HIS A 134 -19.46 -11.12 6.42
C HIS A 134 -20.30 -10.32 7.41
N ILE A 135 -20.87 -9.22 6.96
CA ILE A 135 -21.83 -8.45 7.76
C ILE A 135 -23.06 -9.34 8.04
N GLY A 136 -23.47 -9.38 9.31
CA GLY A 136 -24.54 -10.24 9.81
C GLY A 136 -24.05 -11.58 10.38
N ASP A 137 -22.78 -11.95 10.19
CA ASP A 137 -22.22 -13.13 10.83
C ASP A 137 -22.03 -12.90 12.34
N THR A 138 -22.06 -13.98 13.09
CA THR A 138 -21.78 -13.97 14.54
C THR A 138 -20.41 -14.55 14.79
N ILE A 139 -19.58 -13.81 15.53
CA ILE A 139 -18.25 -14.22 16.00
C ILE A 139 -18.27 -14.44 17.51
N GLU A 140 -17.36 -15.27 18.01
CA GLU A 140 -17.08 -15.35 19.45
C GLU A 140 -15.93 -14.38 19.76
N LEU A 141 -16.17 -13.37 20.59
CA LEU A 141 -15.20 -12.40 21.05
C LEU A 141 -14.83 -12.66 22.52
N GLU A 142 -13.53 -12.91 22.76
CA GLU A 142 -12.99 -13.12 24.10
C GLU A 142 -12.22 -11.86 24.54
N ASN A 143 -12.65 -11.24 25.62
CA ASN A 143 -12.02 -10.05 26.17
C ASN A 143 -10.78 -10.37 27.04
N GLU A 144 -10.08 -9.36 27.55
CA GLU A 144 -8.90 -9.51 28.43
C GLU A 144 -9.17 -10.30 29.72
N LYS A 145 -10.44 -10.38 30.18
CA LYS A 145 -10.86 -11.17 31.34
C LYS A 145 -11.20 -12.62 30.99
N GLN A 146 -10.86 -13.04 29.76
CA GLN A 146 -11.16 -14.38 29.23
C GLN A 146 -12.68 -14.70 29.19
N LEU A 147 -13.50 -13.69 29.10
CA LEU A 147 -14.93 -13.85 28.92
C LEU A 147 -15.23 -13.93 27.41
N ARG A 148 -15.70 -15.08 26.96
CA ARG A 148 -16.09 -15.35 25.58
C ARG A 148 -17.58 -15.16 25.39
N ARG A 149 -17.97 -14.34 24.41
CA ARG A 149 -19.35 -14.02 24.08
C ARG A 149 -19.56 -13.94 22.57
N ASN A 150 -20.77 -14.27 22.15
CA ASN A 150 -21.20 -14.11 20.77
C ASN A 150 -21.57 -12.65 20.49
N VAL A 151 -21.11 -12.13 19.36
CA VAL A 151 -21.42 -10.77 18.92
C VAL A 151 -21.58 -10.74 17.40
N GLU A 152 -22.58 -10.00 16.91
CA GLU A 152 -22.87 -9.85 15.49
C GLU A 152 -21.97 -8.79 14.84
N ILE A 153 -21.47 -9.06 13.63
CA ILE A 153 -20.73 -8.11 12.81
C ILE A 153 -21.73 -7.17 12.12
N THR A 154 -21.70 -5.89 12.48
CA THR A 154 -22.58 -4.87 11.91
C THR A 154 -21.92 -4.02 10.83
N GLY A 155 -20.59 -4.15 10.66
CA GLY A 155 -19.81 -3.45 9.65
C GLY A 155 -18.40 -4.00 9.50
N ILE A 156 -17.81 -3.81 8.32
CA ILE A 156 -16.43 -4.15 8.01
C ILE A 156 -15.74 -2.89 7.54
N ALA A 157 -14.77 -2.41 8.32
CA ALA A 157 -14.07 -1.16 8.07
C ALA A 157 -12.70 -1.38 7.44
N GLU A 158 -12.30 -0.48 6.54
CA GLU A 158 -10.94 -0.40 6.00
C GLU A 158 -9.94 -0.19 7.15
N ASN A 159 -8.92 -1.05 7.21
CA ASN A 159 -7.82 -0.92 8.16
C ASN A 159 -6.60 -1.67 7.63
N TYR A 160 -5.42 -1.06 7.71
CA TYR A 160 -4.21 -1.61 7.12
C TYR A 160 -3.25 -2.25 8.11
N LEU A 161 -3.24 -1.80 9.36
CA LEU A 161 -2.30 -2.26 10.39
C LEU A 161 -3.06 -2.85 11.56
N ASN A 162 -2.69 -4.08 11.93
CA ASN A 162 -3.31 -4.87 12.99
C ASN A 162 -4.81 -5.14 12.73
N HIS A 163 -5.38 -5.95 13.60
CA HIS A 163 -6.81 -6.26 13.58
C HIS A 163 -7.51 -5.49 14.68
N TYR A 164 -8.63 -4.87 14.33
CA TYR A 164 -9.42 -4.08 15.26
C TYR A 164 -10.86 -4.58 15.30
N VAL A 165 -11.44 -4.49 16.48
CA VAL A 165 -12.86 -4.62 16.74
C VAL A 165 -13.31 -3.36 17.45
N TYR A 166 -14.28 -2.66 16.86
CA TYR A 166 -14.83 -1.41 17.40
C TYR A 166 -16.26 -1.63 17.85
N MET A 167 -16.60 -1.13 19.03
CA MET A 167 -17.96 -1.13 19.54
C MET A 167 -18.22 0.07 20.44
N ASN A 168 -19.47 0.40 20.66
CA ASN A 168 -19.81 1.41 21.66
C ASN A 168 -19.96 0.81 23.06
N ALA A 169 -20.02 1.63 24.07
CA ALA A 169 -20.12 1.21 25.48
C ALA A 169 -21.42 0.43 25.79
N ASN A 170 -22.51 0.73 25.07
CA ASN A 170 -23.79 0.00 25.23
C ASN A 170 -23.66 -1.43 24.70
N ALA A 171 -23.09 -1.59 23.48
CA ALA A 171 -22.82 -2.91 22.90
C ALA A 171 -21.88 -3.75 23.78
N TYR A 172 -20.82 -3.12 24.36
CA TYR A 172 -19.93 -3.81 25.27
C TYR A 172 -20.66 -4.28 26.55
N LYS A 173 -21.50 -3.41 27.13
CA LYS A 173 -22.30 -3.74 28.30
C LYS A 173 -23.33 -4.84 28.00
N GLU A 174 -24.00 -4.79 26.84
CA GLU A 174 -24.94 -5.83 26.42
C GLU A 174 -24.25 -7.18 26.25
N THR A 175 -23.04 -7.17 25.63
CA THR A 175 -22.28 -8.39 25.35
C THR A 175 -21.70 -9.04 26.60
N TYR A 176 -21.10 -8.26 27.51
CA TYR A 176 -20.33 -8.80 28.62
C TYR A 176 -20.95 -8.60 30.01
N ASP A 177 -22.04 -7.86 30.12
CA ASP A 177 -22.62 -7.37 31.38
C ASP A 177 -21.59 -6.61 32.25
N LEU A 178 -20.66 -5.93 31.59
CA LEU A 178 -19.59 -5.13 32.19
C LEU A 178 -19.60 -3.72 31.62
N ARG A 179 -19.14 -2.75 32.41
CA ARG A 179 -18.84 -1.39 31.89
C ARG A 179 -17.40 -1.36 31.38
N ALA A 180 -17.21 -0.83 30.17
CA ALA A 180 -15.89 -0.51 29.66
C ALA A 180 -15.41 0.74 30.43
N GLN A 181 -14.36 0.59 31.20
CA GLN A 181 -13.71 1.73 31.88
C GLN A 181 -12.58 2.24 31.00
N SER A 182 -12.65 3.52 30.62
CA SER A 182 -11.59 4.14 29.81
C SER A 182 -10.22 3.95 30.46
N ASN A 183 -9.27 3.50 29.66
CA ASN A 183 -7.88 3.24 30.04
C ASN A 183 -6.88 3.82 29.03
N ALA A 184 -7.36 4.51 28.02
CA ALA A 184 -6.55 5.18 27.01
C ALA A 184 -7.22 6.47 26.55
N VAL A 185 -6.41 7.42 26.08
CA VAL A 185 -6.89 8.69 25.52
C VAL A 185 -6.26 8.88 24.16
N PHE A 186 -7.08 9.01 23.13
CA PHE A 186 -6.64 9.41 21.80
C PHE A 186 -6.40 10.92 21.76
N LEU A 187 -5.26 11.33 21.22
CA LEU A 187 -4.79 12.72 21.22
C LEU A 187 -4.67 13.25 19.80
N LYS A 188 -5.35 14.35 19.52
CA LYS A 188 -5.09 15.17 18.35
C LYS A 188 -4.16 16.30 18.73
N LEU A 189 -3.05 16.41 18.02
CA LEU A 189 -2.10 17.50 18.25
C LEU A 189 -2.52 18.77 17.53
N ASN A 190 -2.16 19.88 18.10
CA ASN A 190 -2.34 21.18 17.46
C ASN A 190 -1.25 21.38 16.40
N GLU A 191 -1.61 21.30 15.13
CA GLU A 191 -0.66 21.43 13.99
C GLU A 191 0.02 22.82 13.94
N ALA A 192 -0.58 23.84 14.54
CA ALA A 192 -0.01 25.19 14.62
C ALA A 192 1.08 25.30 15.71
N ALA A 193 1.14 24.37 16.67
CA ALA A 193 2.14 24.38 17.74
C ALA A 193 3.43 23.68 17.28
N ALA A 194 4.52 24.45 17.17
CA ALA A 194 5.83 23.89 16.85
C ALA A 194 6.25 22.85 17.91
N ASN A 195 6.71 21.68 17.46
CA ASN A 195 7.13 20.57 18.34
C ASN A 195 6.03 20.07 19.30
N ALA A 196 4.75 20.13 18.91
CA ALA A 196 3.61 19.74 19.75
C ALA A 196 3.79 18.34 20.34
N GLU A 197 4.23 17.35 19.56
CA GLU A 197 4.49 15.99 20.00
C GLU A 197 5.55 15.93 21.12
N GLN A 198 6.68 16.61 20.94
CA GLN A 198 7.76 16.60 21.92
C GLN A 198 7.36 17.29 23.23
N LEU A 199 6.66 18.43 23.13
CA LEU A 199 6.22 19.19 24.29
C LEU A 199 5.13 18.45 25.06
N SER A 200 4.11 17.91 24.37
CA SER A 200 3.09 17.07 24.99
C SER A 200 3.70 15.84 25.66
N GLY A 201 4.66 15.20 24.96
CA GLY A 201 5.37 14.04 25.51
C GLY A 201 6.12 14.35 26.81
N GLN A 202 6.84 15.47 26.85
CA GLN A 202 7.59 15.88 28.04
C GLN A 202 6.70 16.27 29.20
N GLN A 203 5.51 16.78 28.95
CA GLN A 203 4.56 17.18 29.98
C GLN A 203 3.79 15.98 30.49
N LEU A 204 3.15 15.22 29.63
CA LEU A 204 2.30 14.10 29.99
C LEU A 204 3.04 12.94 30.65
N LEU A 205 4.29 12.67 30.24
CA LEU A 205 5.10 11.62 30.87
C LEU A 205 5.58 11.95 32.31
N LYS A 206 5.36 13.16 32.79
CA LYS A 206 5.58 13.52 34.21
C LYS A 206 4.42 13.10 35.11
N ASN A 207 3.26 12.89 34.53
CA ASN A 207 2.08 12.45 35.27
C ASN A 207 2.19 10.94 35.53
N GLU A 208 2.23 10.56 36.81
CA GLU A 208 2.37 9.16 37.26
C GLU A 208 1.14 8.30 36.91
N ASP A 209 -0.01 8.92 36.64
CA ASP A 209 -1.25 8.24 36.23
C ASP A 209 -1.25 7.86 34.75
N ILE A 210 -0.26 8.31 33.95
CA ILE A 210 -0.03 7.91 32.57
C ILE A 210 1.02 6.82 32.51
N SER A 211 0.64 5.62 32.07
CA SER A 211 1.53 4.46 32.02
C SER A 211 2.44 4.48 30.79
N SER A 212 1.93 4.97 29.66
CA SER A 212 2.69 5.08 28.44
C SER A 212 2.08 6.12 27.49
N LEU A 213 2.93 6.68 26.64
CA LEU A 213 2.53 7.61 25.60
C LEU A 213 3.16 7.18 24.27
N SER A 214 2.35 6.98 23.27
CA SER A 214 2.80 6.58 21.95
C SER A 214 2.30 7.55 20.89
N PHE A 215 3.22 8.06 20.06
CA PHE A 215 2.86 8.88 18.91
C PHE A 215 3.08 8.12 17.61
N TYR A 216 2.18 8.33 16.66
CA TYR A 216 2.26 7.65 15.35
C TYR A 216 3.37 8.20 14.45
N THR A 217 3.94 9.37 14.76
CA THR A 217 5.06 9.93 13.99
C THR A 217 6.25 8.98 13.96
N GLY A 218 6.61 8.37 15.09
CA GLY A 218 7.68 7.36 15.14
C GLY A 218 7.38 6.12 14.28
N ILE A 219 6.15 5.66 14.29
CA ILE A 219 5.69 4.53 13.44
C ILE A 219 5.74 4.95 11.97
N LYS A 220 5.21 6.12 11.63
CA LYS A 220 5.24 6.70 10.29
C LYS A 220 6.66 6.86 9.76
N ASP A 221 7.60 7.30 10.58
CA ASP A 221 9.01 7.43 10.22
C ASP A 221 9.68 6.08 9.96
N ASN A 222 9.39 5.06 10.76
CA ASN A 222 9.87 3.69 10.53
C ASN A 222 9.36 3.14 9.19
N PHE A 223 8.08 3.33 8.87
CA PHE A 223 7.51 2.96 7.57
C PHE A 223 8.14 3.78 6.43
N ASN A 224 8.35 5.08 6.60
CA ASN A 224 9.01 5.92 5.60
C ASN A 224 10.45 5.46 5.32
N ASN A 225 11.19 5.03 6.35
CA ASN A 225 12.52 4.45 6.19
C ASN A 225 12.47 3.11 5.44
N MET A 226 11.46 2.27 5.72
CA MET A 226 11.22 1.04 4.98
C MET A 226 10.89 1.35 3.50
N ILE A 227 10.04 2.33 3.23
CA ILE A 227 9.71 2.79 1.87
C ILE A 227 10.96 3.30 1.14
N ARG A 228 11.86 4.03 1.83
CA ARG A 228 13.14 4.44 1.24
C ARG A 228 14.00 3.24 0.83
N SER A 229 14.02 2.18 1.64
CA SER A 229 14.72 0.94 1.30
C SER A 229 14.11 0.24 0.09
N LEU A 230 12.78 0.29 -0.07
CA LEU A 230 12.09 -0.21 -1.26
C LEU A 230 12.49 0.54 -2.55
N ASN A 231 12.87 1.81 -2.47
CA ASN A 231 13.37 2.54 -3.64
C ASN A 231 14.62 1.89 -4.23
N TYR A 232 15.50 1.30 -3.41
CA TYR A 232 16.66 0.54 -3.89
C TYR A 232 16.25 -0.75 -4.60
N ILE A 233 15.25 -1.45 -4.07
CA ILE A 233 14.70 -2.66 -4.71
C ILE A 233 14.08 -2.30 -6.07
N VAL A 234 13.29 -1.22 -6.13
CA VAL A 234 12.71 -0.71 -7.38
C VAL A 234 13.82 -0.31 -8.36
N LEU A 235 14.90 0.31 -7.91
CA LEU A 235 16.05 0.65 -8.76
C LEU A 235 16.71 -0.61 -9.35
N VAL A 236 16.92 -1.65 -8.54
CA VAL A 236 17.44 -2.94 -9.02
C VAL A 236 16.51 -3.57 -10.04
N LEU A 237 15.19 -3.52 -9.81
CA LEU A 237 14.20 -4.01 -10.77
C LEU A 237 14.24 -3.21 -12.09
N ILE A 238 14.38 -1.89 -12.04
CA ILE A 238 14.54 -1.03 -13.24
C ILE A 238 15.77 -1.44 -14.03
N ILE A 239 16.91 -1.60 -13.36
CA ILE A 239 18.17 -2.02 -14.01
C ILE A 239 18.03 -3.41 -14.61
N SER A 240 17.46 -4.36 -13.88
CA SER A 240 17.24 -5.73 -14.34
C SER A 240 16.27 -5.81 -15.53
N ALA A 241 15.16 -5.09 -15.45
CA ALA A 241 14.20 -4.97 -16.56
C ALA A 241 14.84 -4.31 -17.77
N GLY A 242 15.69 -3.29 -17.55
CA GLY A 242 16.45 -2.61 -18.61
C GLY A 242 17.46 -3.54 -19.30
N MET A 243 18.21 -4.31 -18.53
CA MET A 243 19.14 -5.32 -19.08
C MET A 243 18.38 -6.40 -19.87
N LEU A 244 17.26 -6.88 -19.35
CA LEU A 244 16.42 -7.85 -20.05
C LEU A 244 15.87 -7.26 -21.36
N ALA A 245 15.33 -6.05 -21.31
CA ALA A 245 14.85 -5.34 -22.48
C ALA A 245 15.96 -5.15 -23.52
N PHE A 246 17.16 -4.77 -23.07
CA PHE A 246 18.31 -4.61 -23.96
C PHE A 246 18.65 -5.95 -24.68
N VAL A 247 18.80 -7.04 -23.93
CA VAL A 247 19.15 -8.36 -24.49
C VAL A 247 18.06 -8.83 -25.47
N VAL A 248 16.79 -8.75 -25.08
CA VAL A 248 15.66 -9.17 -25.90
C VAL A 248 15.59 -8.34 -27.18
N LEU A 249 15.56 -7.02 -27.07
CA LEU A 249 15.47 -6.12 -28.24
C LEU A 249 16.71 -6.22 -29.14
N TYR A 250 17.90 -6.33 -28.53
CA TYR A 250 19.14 -6.51 -29.30
C TYR A 250 19.11 -7.80 -30.15
N ASN A 251 18.78 -8.93 -29.52
CA ASN A 251 18.71 -10.22 -30.20
C ASN A 251 17.65 -10.22 -31.31
N LEU A 252 16.47 -9.70 -31.00
CA LEU A 252 15.38 -9.66 -31.97
C LEU A 252 15.63 -8.70 -33.12
N THR A 253 16.20 -7.53 -32.85
CA THR A 253 16.60 -6.60 -33.90
C THR A 253 17.70 -7.23 -34.77
N ASN A 254 18.61 -7.99 -34.16
CA ASN A 254 19.66 -8.69 -34.87
C ASN A 254 19.10 -9.77 -35.82
N VAL A 255 18.16 -10.59 -35.34
CA VAL A 255 17.47 -11.59 -36.17
C VAL A 255 16.69 -10.91 -37.28
N ASN A 256 15.90 -9.90 -36.98
CA ASN A 256 15.10 -9.15 -37.95
C ASN A 256 15.96 -8.53 -39.06
N ILE A 257 17.12 -7.95 -38.70
CA ILE A 257 18.07 -7.44 -39.67
C ILE A 257 18.63 -8.57 -40.54
N SER A 258 18.96 -9.70 -39.95
CA SER A 258 19.53 -10.85 -40.67
C SER A 258 18.53 -11.46 -41.67
N GLU A 259 17.26 -11.62 -41.27
CA GLU A 259 16.18 -12.12 -42.10
C GLU A 259 15.85 -11.15 -43.28
N ARG A 260 15.98 -9.83 -43.08
CA ARG A 260 15.70 -8.81 -44.08
C ARG A 260 16.96 -8.25 -44.71
N LEU A 261 18.09 -8.92 -44.63
CA LEU A 261 19.37 -8.41 -45.12
C LEU A 261 19.31 -8.04 -46.60
N ARG A 262 18.63 -8.87 -47.42
CA ARG A 262 18.42 -8.59 -48.86
C ARG A 262 17.57 -7.40 -49.13
N GLU A 263 16.43 -7.24 -48.44
CA GLU A 263 15.55 -6.08 -48.56
C GLU A 263 16.31 -4.79 -48.22
N ILE A 264 17.08 -4.81 -47.14
CA ILE A 264 17.90 -3.70 -46.68
C ILE A 264 19.00 -3.37 -47.70
N ALA A 265 19.65 -4.40 -48.26
CA ALA A 265 20.68 -4.22 -49.28
C ALA A 265 20.06 -3.65 -50.61
N THR A 266 18.89 -4.15 -51.02
CA THR A 266 18.17 -3.61 -52.20
C THR A 266 17.80 -2.13 -52.02
N LEU A 267 17.27 -1.74 -50.87
CA LEU A 267 16.98 -0.34 -50.58
C LEU A 267 18.24 0.55 -50.66
N LYS A 268 19.38 0.05 -50.16
CA LYS A 268 20.65 0.80 -50.25
C LYS A 268 21.15 0.90 -51.66
N VAL A 269 21.00 -0.12 -52.50
CA VAL A 269 21.39 -0.12 -53.92
C VAL A 269 20.47 0.80 -54.73
N LEU A 270 19.19 0.90 -54.37
CA LEU A 270 18.24 1.86 -54.96
C LEU A 270 18.50 3.31 -54.57
N GLY A 271 19.55 3.60 -53.78
CA GLY A 271 19.96 4.95 -53.45
C GLY A 271 19.38 5.51 -52.16
N PHE A 272 18.67 4.71 -51.36
CA PHE A 272 18.17 5.18 -50.05
C PHE A 272 19.34 5.44 -49.11
N TYR A 273 19.27 6.57 -48.40
CA TYR A 273 20.30 6.95 -47.43
C TYR A 273 20.24 6.05 -46.18
N ASN A 274 21.37 5.82 -45.54
CA ASN A 274 21.45 5.04 -44.29
C ASN A 274 20.46 5.53 -43.21
N LYS A 275 20.11 6.82 -43.23
CA LYS A 275 19.16 7.41 -42.26
C LYS A 275 17.73 6.93 -42.55
N GLU A 276 17.38 6.77 -43.80
CA GLU A 276 16.03 6.32 -44.23
C GLU A 276 15.82 4.84 -43.97
N VAL A 277 16.83 4.03 -44.28
CA VAL A 277 16.83 2.59 -43.98
C VAL A 277 16.76 2.35 -42.46
N ASN A 278 17.52 3.10 -41.68
CA ASN A 278 17.43 3.03 -40.20
C ASN A 278 16.02 3.40 -39.72
N THR A 279 15.42 4.46 -40.28
CA THR A 279 14.09 4.89 -39.86
C THR A 279 13.02 3.85 -40.17
N TYR A 280 13.16 3.11 -41.26
CA TYR A 280 12.26 2.00 -41.61
C TYR A 280 12.27 0.90 -40.58
N VAL A 281 13.46 0.39 -40.26
CA VAL A 281 13.62 -0.67 -39.24
C VAL A 281 13.19 -0.22 -37.85
N TYR A 282 13.47 1.03 -37.47
CA TYR A 282 13.13 1.54 -36.15
C TYR A 282 11.65 1.80 -35.93
N LYS A 283 10.91 2.22 -36.98
CA LYS A 283 9.46 2.37 -36.88
C LYS A 283 8.78 1.06 -36.45
N GLU A 284 9.20 -0.04 -37.05
CA GLU A 284 8.67 -1.36 -36.70
C GLU A 284 8.98 -1.72 -35.22
N ASN A 285 10.23 -1.55 -34.79
CA ASN A 285 10.62 -1.81 -33.41
C ASN A 285 9.86 -0.94 -32.40
N ILE A 286 9.60 0.34 -32.73
CA ILE A 286 8.83 1.24 -31.85
C ILE A 286 7.37 0.79 -31.75
N ILE A 287 6.76 0.38 -32.87
CA ILE A 287 5.39 -0.14 -32.86
C ILE A 287 5.29 -1.42 -32.01
N LEU A 288 6.22 -2.35 -32.21
CA LEU A 288 6.28 -3.60 -31.43
C LEU A 288 6.54 -3.34 -29.93
N THR A 289 7.36 -2.32 -29.62
CA THR A 289 7.60 -1.90 -28.25
C THR A 289 6.33 -1.31 -27.62
N LEU A 290 5.60 -0.49 -28.35
CA LEU A 290 4.34 0.08 -27.87
C LEU A 290 3.30 -1.02 -27.60
N LEU A 291 3.12 -1.96 -28.53
CA LEU A 291 2.20 -3.09 -28.36
C LEU A 291 2.63 -3.99 -27.19
N GLY A 292 3.94 -4.27 -27.07
CA GLY A 292 4.49 -5.02 -25.97
C GLY A 292 4.30 -4.34 -24.63
N SER A 293 4.49 -3.01 -24.59
CA SER A 293 4.25 -2.21 -23.38
C SER A 293 2.78 -2.25 -22.94
N LEU A 294 1.83 -2.11 -23.86
CA LEU A 294 0.40 -2.19 -23.55
C LEU A 294 0.01 -3.56 -22.95
N LEU A 295 0.49 -4.65 -23.55
CA LEU A 295 0.32 -5.99 -22.98
C LEU A 295 1.03 -6.11 -21.61
N GLY A 296 2.21 -5.52 -21.49
CA GLY A 296 3.01 -5.49 -20.27
C GLY A 296 2.31 -4.76 -19.12
N LEU A 297 1.52 -3.72 -19.39
CA LEU A 297 0.71 -3.03 -18.37
C LEU A 297 -0.32 -3.99 -17.75
N ALA A 298 -1.03 -4.76 -18.59
CA ALA A 298 -2.02 -5.73 -18.10
C ALA A 298 -1.36 -6.87 -17.32
N LEU A 299 -0.29 -7.47 -17.87
CA LEU A 299 0.46 -8.53 -17.20
C LEU A 299 1.12 -8.04 -15.91
N GLY A 300 1.63 -6.81 -15.89
CA GLY A 300 2.23 -6.18 -14.73
C GLY A 300 1.23 -5.97 -13.59
N LYS A 301 0.00 -5.57 -13.91
CA LYS A 301 -1.07 -5.49 -12.91
C LYS A 301 -1.40 -6.86 -12.32
N VAL A 302 -1.51 -7.90 -13.14
CA VAL A 302 -1.75 -9.28 -12.66
C VAL A 302 -0.59 -9.74 -11.79
N LEU A 303 0.66 -9.55 -12.23
CA LEU A 303 1.86 -9.91 -11.49
C LEU A 303 1.92 -9.17 -10.14
N HIS A 304 1.66 -7.87 -10.14
CA HIS A 304 1.58 -7.08 -8.92
C HIS A 304 0.54 -7.63 -7.94
N LEU A 305 -0.70 -7.90 -8.40
CA LEU A 305 -1.76 -8.46 -7.56
C LEU A 305 -1.35 -9.81 -6.96
N THR A 306 -0.74 -10.69 -7.77
CA THR A 306 -0.26 -12.00 -7.30
C THR A 306 0.82 -11.84 -6.23
N ILE A 307 1.79 -10.94 -6.45
CA ILE A 307 2.86 -10.68 -5.46
C ILE A 307 2.27 -10.15 -4.17
N MET A 308 1.36 -9.16 -4.24
CA MET A 308 0.75 -8.56 -3.05
C MET A 308 -0.02 -9.57 -2.21
N VAL A 309 -0.72 -10.52 -2.83
CA VAL A 309 -1.41 -11.60 -2.12
C VAL A 309 -0.44 -12.58 -1.45
N VAL A 310 0.66 -12.93 -2.11
CA VAL A 310 1.64 -13.91 -1.60
C VAL A 310 2.51 -13.34 -0.48
N VAL A 311 2.80 -12.02 -0.53
CA VAL A 311 3.70 -11.35 0.43
C VAL A 311 2.90 -10.71 1.59
N GLU A 312 1.57 -10.74 1.53
CA GLU A 312 0.71 -10.16 2.56
C GLU A 312 0.96 -10.82 3.93
N LEU A 313 1.20 -10.02 4.96
CA LEU A 313 1.43 -10.48 6.33
C LEU A 313 0.10 -10.63 7.08
N ASP A 314 0.07 -11.48 8.11
CA ASP A 314 -1.17 -11.76 8.84
C ASP A 314 -1.82 -10.51 9.45
N ASN A 315 -1.00 -9.59 9.96
CA ASN A 315 -1.46 -8.37 10.64
C ASN A 315 -1.34 -7.08 9.81
N ILE A 316 -1.00 -7.18 8.52
CA ILE A 316 -0.87 -6.01 7.61
C ILE A 316 -1.63 -6.28 6.33
N MET A 317 -2.63 -5.45 6.04
CA MET A 317 -3.31 -5.44 4.76
C MET A 317 -2.53 -4.61 3.76
N PHE A 318 -2.14 -5.20 2.63
CA PHE A 318 -1.48 -4.44 1.57
C PHE A 318 -2.50 -3.80 0.63
N GLY A 319 -2.26 -2.53 0.31
CA GLY A 319 -2.99 -1.85 -0.77
C GLY A 319 -2.74 -2.57 -2.10
N ARG A 320 -3.78 -2.85 -2.88
CA ARG A 320 -3.68 -3.53 -4.19
C ARG A 320 -3.81 -2.52 -5.33
N ILE A 321 -3.18 -1.35 -5.17
CA ILE A 321 -3.32 -0.21 -6.07
C ILE A 321 -1.98 0.09 -6.73
N VAL A 322 -2.02 0.26 -8.05
CA VAL A 322 -0.93 0.83 -8.83
C VAL A 322 -1.38 2.20 -9.31
N LEU A 323 -0.64 3.23 -8.98
CA LEU A 323 -0.98 4.60 -9.36
C LEU A 323 -0.90 4.80 -10.88
N PRO A 324 -1.76 5.62 -11.48
CA PRO A 324 -1.70 5.92 -12.92
C PRO A 324 -0.32 6.41 -13.37
N GLN A 325 0.37 7.16 -12.51
CA GLN A 325 1.74 7.64 -12.77
C GLN A 325 2.73 6.48 -12.98
N SER A 326 2.62 5.40 -12.20
CA SER A 326 3.50 4.23 -12.28
C SER A 326 3.33 3.46 -13.58
N TYR A 327 2.12 3.39 -14.14
CA TYR A 327 1.89 2.86 -15.48
C TYR A 327 2.60 3.71 -16.55
N VAL A 328 2.42 5.04 -16.50
CA VAL A 328 3.05 5.96 -17.45
C VAL A 328 4.57 5.88 -17.39
N ILE A 329 5.14 5.92 -16.17
CA ILE A 329 6.59 5.82 -15.94
C ILE A 329 7.14 4.50 -16.50
N SER A 330 6.45 3.37 -16.29
CA SER A 330 6.86 2.06 -16.80
C SER A 330 6.94 2.03 -18.32
N VAL A 331 5.94 2.61 -19.02
CA VAL A 331 5.96 2.72 -20.48
C VAL A 331 7.08 3.64 -20.95
N VAL A 332 7.26 4.81 -20.32
CA VAL A 332 8.33 5.76 -20.68
C VAL A 332 9.70 5.11 -20.52
N ILE A 333 9.96 4.40 -19.44
CA ILE A 333 11.23 3.70 -19.20
C ILE A 333 11.42 2.59 -20.26
N THR A 334 10.40 1.80 -20.57
CA THR A 334 10.50 0.76 -21.60
C THR A 334 10.79 1.36 -22.97
N MET A 335 10.14 2.47 -23.33
CA MET A 335 10.41 3.20 -24.56
C MET A 335 11.83 3.77 -24.59
N LEU A 336 12.32 4.29 -23.47
CA LEU A 336 13.69 4.80 -23.35
C LEU A 336 14.71 3.66 -23.63
N PHE A 337 14.51 2.48 -23.07
CA PHE A 337 15.36 1.32 -23.37
C PHE A 337 15.29 0.92 -24.84
N ALA A 338 14.12 0.94 -25.47
CA ALA A 338 14.00 0.66 -26.89
C ALA A 338 14.79 1.67 -27.75
N VAL A 339 14.76 2.96 -27.41
CA VAL A 339 15.54 4.00 -28.08
C VAL A 339 17.04 3.77 -27.91
N ILE A 340 17.50 3.41 -26.69
CA ILE A 340 18.91 3.09 -26.41
C ILE A 340 19.36 1.91 -27.29
N VAL A 341 18.61 0.81 -27.32
CA VAL A 341 18.92 -0.36 -28.15
C VAL A 341 18.98 0.01 -29.62
N ASN A 342 17.98 0.74 -30.13
CA ASN A 342 17.97 1.22 -31.51
C ASN A 342 19.21 2.07 -31.83
N GLN A 343 19.67 2.89 -30.90
CA GLN A 343 20.88 3.69 -31.09
C GLN A 343 22.15 2.84 -31.16
N VAL A 344 22.26 1.82 -30.34
CA VAL A 344 23.39 0.84 -30.37
C VAL A 344 23.37 0.08 -31.71
N MET A 345 22.18 -0.36 -32.16
CA MET A 345 22.05 -1.12 -33.39
C MET A 345 22.30 -0.31 -34.68
N LYS A 346 22.23 1.02 -34.66
CA LYS A 346 22.60 1.89 -35.80
C LYS A 346 24.01 1.58 -36.34
N ARG A 347 24.96 1.29 -35.43
CA ARG A 347 26.34 0.96 -35.84
C ARG A 347 26.37 -0.32 -36.67
N LYS A 348 25.59 -1.32 -36.29
CA LYS A 348 25.52 -2.61 -36.99
C LYS A 348 24.82 -2.48 -38.35
N LEU A 349 23.73 -1.74 -38.43
CA LEU A 349 23.04 -1.47 -39.70
C LEU A 349 23.92 -0.74 -40.73
N ARG A 350 24.78 0.17 -40.29
CA ARG A 350 25.76 0.88 -41.14
C ARG A 350 26.82 -0.05 -41.72
N ALA A 351 27.22 -1.07 -40.97
CA ALA A 351 28.29 -1.99 -41.35
C ALA A 351 27.89 -3.08 -42.35
N ILE A 352 26.62 -3.15 -42.80
CA ILE A 352 26.14 -4.15 -43.75
C ILE A 352 26.73 -3.85 -45.14
N PRO A 353 27.55 -4.76 -45.73
CA PRO A 353 28.14 -4.59 -47.04
C PRO A 353 27.10 -4.80 -48.15
N MET A 354 26.98 -3.81 -49.06
CA MET A 354 25.93 -3.79 -50.09
C MET A 354 26.10 -4.93 -51.13
N VAL A 355 27.33 -5.24 -51.52
CA VAL A 355 27.63 -6.13 -52.63
C VAL A 355 27.63 -7.62 -52.23
N GLU A 356 28.15 -7.95 -51.04
CA GLU A 356 28.20 -9.34 -50.55
C GLU A 356 26.82 -9.87 -50.19
N SER A 357 25.95 -9.03 -49.69
CA SER A 357 24.59 -9.39 -49.28
C SER A 357 23.66 -9.76 -50.47
N LEU A 358 24.00 -9.35 -51.68
CA LEU A 358 23.29 -9.72 -52.90
C LEU A 358 23.91 -10.93 -53.62
N LYS A 359 25.19 -11.25 -53.34
CA LYS A 359 25.93 -12.38 -53.96
C LYS A 359 25.77 -13.73 -53.29
N SER A 360 25.22 -13.83 -52.09
CA SER A 360 25.12 -15.06 -51.29
C SER A 360 23.98 -15.98 -51.72
N VAL A 361 23.79 -16.20 -53.04
CA VAL A 361 22.91 -17.22 -53.59
C VAL A 361 23.54 -17.75 -54.88
N GLU A 362 24.52 -18.57 -54.73
CA GLU A 362 24.85 -19.74 -55.54
C GLU A 362 25.14 -20.91 -54.62
#